data_9985dc83a94be5d4c8c145b39a11f225
#
_entry.id   9985dc83a94be5d4c8c145b39a11f225
#
_cell.length_a   1.000
_cell.length_b   1.000
_cell.length_c   1.000
_cell.angle_alpha   90.00
_cell.angle_beta   90.00
_cell.angle_gamma   90.00
#
_symmetry.space_group_name_H-M   'P 1'
#
loop_
_entity.id
_entity.type
_entity.pdbx_description
1 polymer ?
#
loop_
_entity_poly.entity_id
_entity_poly.type
_entity_poly.pdbx_seq_one_letter_code
_entity_poly.pdbx_strand_id
1 'polypeptide(L)'
;MPRRPLVVAATLSLLLLIAHLGFHTPALSDPTGAALPEGVRLAFPTLNLLLAPLFDLWDGVTLLTLPQLNAFLLGALTLGAAWSIGSSIRDRRLRWGRATARLALFVVGLGLFVLGGITWRRPMAHIAGVPDSFMVVDLHSHTNVSHDVKGRLQGDFDLEASRRWHARGGFDAFFVTDHNRIDGWQGRIDTLAPEVFPVACPGEELSLYRAHIVVLGNWDSIPRSAYADSTAGIARMLGESERRWRGLTLASIPEYNDNHFADLPQWIADGLDGFEVSNAAPKANRQSRIQRDSVIALARANGRWLAGVSDQHGLGATVQAWTLVRAYESPEDFCTIALSTLRTGGFAATQVLERHRLRIDSPWPVFATVIGVPWEGWRAAGMWQVVSWLAWIWALALVAAWRSWKGLA
;
A
#
# COMPACT_ATOMS: atom_id res chain seq x y z
N MET A 1 -18.26 1.80 -40.20
CA MET A 1 -18.21 3.22 -39.75
C MET A 1 -17.13 3.38 -38.67
N PRO A 2 -16.01 4.05 -38.94
CA PRO A 2 -14.88 4.16 -37.99
C PRO A 2 -15.08 5.17 -36.84
N ARG A 3 -16.26 5.82 -36.75
CA ARG A 3 -16.51 6.94 -35.79
C ARG A 3 -16.63 6.49 -34.31
N ARG A 4 -17.06 5.26 -34.03
CA ARG A 4 -17.33 4.81 -32.64
C ARG A 4 -16.09 4.73 -31.75
N PRO A 5 -14.96 4.14 -32.16
CA PRO A 5 -13.76 4.12 -31.33
C PRO A 5 -13.28 5.53 -30.97
N LEU A 6 -13.40 6.47 -31.92
CA LEU A 6 -12.99 7.86 -31.73
C LEU A 6 -13.91 8.61 -30.75
N VAL A 7 -15.22 8.33 -30.79
CA VAL A 7 -16.19 8.91 -29.82
C VAL A 7 -15.88 8.37 -28.41
N VAL A 8 -15.64 7.07 -28.28
CA VAL A 8 -15.25 6.49 -26.97
C VAL A 8 -13.95 7.13 -26.45
N ALA A 9 -12.95 7.27 -27.31
CA ALA A 9 -11.70 7.93 -26.92
C ALA A 9 -11.91 9.39 -26.48
N ALA A 10 -12.70 10.15 -27.21
CA ALA A 10 -13.03 11.52 -26.83
C ALA A 10 -13.77 11.59 -25.48
N THR A 11 -14.73 10.69 -25.25
CA THR A 11 -15.46 10.62 -23.99
C THR A 11 -14.53 10.27 -22.82
N LEU A 12 -13.67 9.24 -22.96
CA LEU A 12 -12.72 8.87 -21.92
C LEU A 12 -11.71 9.98 -21.66
N SER A 13 -11.21 10.64 -22.70
CA SER A 13 -10.31 11.78 -22.56
C SER A 13 -10.98 12.95 -21.81
N LEU A 14 -12.24 13.23 -22.12
CA LEU A 14 -13.00 14.25 -21.43
C LEU A 14 -13.20 13.91 -19.95
N LEU A 15 -13.58 12.67 -19.63
CA LEU A 15 -13.75 12.21 -18.25
C LEU A 15 -12.44 12.30 -17.46
N LEU A 16 -11.33 11.87 -18.06
CA LEU A 16 -9.99 11.99 -17.46
C LEU A 16 -9.65 13.45 -17.16
N LEU A 17 -9.85 14.33 -18.14
CA LEU A 17 -9.56 15.77 -17.97
C LEU A 17 -10.49 16.41 -16.93
N ILE A 18 -11.76 16.07 -16.90
CA ILE A 18 -12.69 16.52 -15.86
C ILE A 18 -12.21 16.04 -14.47
N ALA A 19 -11.83 14.77 -14.33
CA ALA A 19 -11.33 14.25 -13.06
C ALA A 19 -10.06 14.97 -12.61
N HIS A 20 -9.10 15.12 -13.53
CA HIS A 20 -7.80 15.74 -13.24
C HIS A 20 -7.88 17.24 -13.00
N LEU A 21 -8.60 17.99 -13.84
CA LEU A 21 -8.64 19.47 -13.76
C LEU A 21 -9.74 19.98 -12.83
N GLY A 22 -10.91 19.30 -12.83
CA GLY A 22 -12.08 19.74 -12.07
C GLY A 22 -12.14 19.18 -10.64
N PHE A 23 -11.51 18.03 -10.39
CA PHE A 23 -11.56 17.32 -9.10
C PHE A 23 -10.18 16.89 -8.60
N HIS A 24 -9.13 17.62 -8.99
CA HIS A 24 -7.76 17.29 -8.62
C HIS A 24 -7.60 17.09 -7.10
N THR A 25 -6.80 16.12 -6.73
CA THR A 25 -6.41 15.86 -5.35
C THR A 25 -4.91 15.56 -5.28
N PRO A 26 -4.20 16.01 -4.24
CA PRO A 26 -2.78 15.70 -4.09
C PRO A 26 -2.53 14.19 -4.13
N ALA A 27 -1.47 13.77 -4.85
CA ALA A 27 -1.06 12.36 -4.92
C ALA A 27 -0.52 11.83 -3.57
N LEU A 28 0.05 12.74 -2.76
CA LEU A 28 0.49 12.50 -1.39
C LEU A 28 -0.19 13.46 -0.43
N SER A 29 -0.48 13.00 0.78
CA SER A 29 -0.98 13.82 1.88
C SER A 29 -0.49 13.26 3.21
N ASP A 30 -0.48 14.12 4.22
CA ASP A 30 -0.31 13.71 5.61
C ASP A 30 -1.70 13.49 6.23
N PRO A 31 -1.99 12.32 6.81
CA PRO A 31 -3.28 12.05 7.44
C PRO A 31 -3.59 12.94 8.65
N THR A 32 -2.58 13.59 9.23
CA THR A 32 -2.77 14.57 10.32
C THR A 32 -3.16 15.95 9.83
N GLY A 33 -3.15 16.18 8.52
CA GLY A 33 -3.36 17.49 7.90
C GLY A 33 -2.12 18.40 7.90
N ALA A 34 -0.96 17.90 8.33
CA ALA A 34 0.28 18.67 8.29
C ALA A 34 0.75 18.89 6.84
N ALA A 35 1.41 20.01 6.60
CA ALA A 35 2.04 20.28 5.32
C ALA A 35 3.17 19.27 5.04
N LEU A 36 3.29 18.85 3.79
CA LEU A 36 4.42 18.02 3.39
C LEU A 36 5.71 18.83 3.48
N PRO A 37 6.86 18.20 3.82
CA PRO A 37 8.15 18.88 3.74
C PRO A 37 8.41 19.35 2.32
N GLU A 38 9.09 20.48 2.19
CA GLU A 38 9.39 21.08 0.90
C GLU A 38 10.17 20.13 -0.02
N GLY A 39 9.78 20.04 -1.28
CA GLY A 39 10.39 19.16 -2.26
C GLY A 39 9.86 17.72 -2.27
N VAL A 40 9.18 17.28 -1.22
CA VAL A 40 8.65 15.92 -1.14
C VAL A 40 7.55 15.70 -2.18
N ARG A 41 7.72 14.65 -2.97
CA ARG A 41 6.77 14.29 -4.03
C ARG A 41 6.75 12.79 -4.29
N LEU A 42 5.66 12.33 -4.87
CA LEU A 42 5.59 10.99 -5.47
C LEU A 42 6.28 11.02 -6.83
N ALA A 43 7.30 10.20 -7.00
CA ALA A 43 8.07 10.06 -8.24
C ALA A 43 7.74 8.73 -8.92
N PHE A 44 7.81 8.72 -10.25
CA PHE A 44 7.47 7.56 -11.08
C PHE A 44 8.65 7.22 -12.00
N PRO A 45 9.14 5.98 -12.00
CA PRO A 45 10.09 5.51 -13.00
C PRO A 45 9.53 5.65 -14.42
N THR A 46 10.40 5.79 -15.42
CA THR A 46 9.98 5.98 -16.82
C THR A 46 9.01 4.90 -17.31
N LEU A 47 9.21 3.65 -16.93
CA LEU A 47 8.30 2.55 -17.31
C LEU A 47 6.90 2.72 -16.73
N ASN A 48 6.77 3.25 -15.50
CA ASN A 48 5.47 3.58 -14.92
C ASN A 48 4.75 4.66 -15.74
N LEU A 49 5.49 5.65 -16.19
CA LEU A 49 4.91 6.72 -17.01
C LEU A 49 4.51 6.21 -18.40
N LEU A 50 5.33 5.37 -19.05
CA LEU A 50 5.01 4.79 -20.35
C LEU A 50 3.79 3.89 -20.31
N LEU A 51 3.62 3.12 -19.24
CA LEU A 51 2.53 2.16 -19.02
C LEU A 51 1.55 2.63 -17.94
N ALA A 52 1.38 3.94 -17.76
CA ALA A 52 0.56 4.49 -16.69
C ALA A 52 -0.85 3.89 -16.62
N PRO A 53 -1.61 3.66 -17.72
CA PRO A 53 -2.93 3.03 -17.60
C PRO A 53 -2.91 1.66 -16.93
N LEU A 54 -1.88 0.85 -17.18
CA LEU A 54 -1.75 -0.47 -16.58
C LEU A 54 -1.29 -0.39 -15.12
N PHE A 55 -0.27 0.43 -14.84
CA PHE A 55 0.35 0.52 -13.52
C PHE A 55 -0.53 1.27 -12.52
N ASP A 56 -1.19 2.35 -12.93
CA ASP A 56 -2.13 3.07 -12.07
C ASP A 56 -3.34 2.20 -11.70
N LEU A 57 -3.83 1.36 -12.63
CA LEU A 57 -4.89 0.41 -12.32
C LEU A 57 -4.41 -0.69 -11.37
N TRP A 58 -3.21 -1.23 -11.56
CA TRP A 58 -2.64 -2.19 -10.62
C TRP A 58 -2.45 -1.59 -9.22
N ASP A 59 -1.90 -0.38 -9.15
CA ASP A 59 -1.72 0.34 -7.89
C ASP A 59 -3.07 0.57 -7.20
N GLY A 60 -4.06 1.06 -7.95
CA GLY A 60 -5.40 1.30 -7.41
C GLY A 60 -6.09 0.04 -6.92
N VAL A 61 -5.95 -1.08 -7.65
CA VAL A 61 -6.56 -2.37 -7.27
C VAL A 61 -5.85 -3.02 -6.08
N THR A 62 -4.53 -2.90 -6.00
CA THR A 62 -3.73 -3.45 -4.88
C THR A 62 -4.08 -2.77 -3.55
N LEU A 63 -4.49 -1.51 -3.58
CA LEU A 63 -4.84 -0.73 -2.38
C LEU A 63 -6.33 -0.85 -1.96
N LEU A 64 -7.09 -1.75 -2.59
CA LEU A 64 -8.49 -2.01 -2.23
C LEU A 64 -8.60 -2.89 -0.97
N THR A 65 -9.68 -2.67 -0.22
CA THR A 65 -10.13 -3.66 0.77
C THR A 65 -10.62 -4.93 0.06
N LEU A 66 -10.66 -6.06 0.76
CA LEU A 66 -11.18 -7.31 0.19
C LEU A 66 -12.61 -7.18 -0.37
N PRO A 67 -13.58 -6.53 0.32
CA PRO A 67 -14.90 -6.29 -0.25
C PRO A 67 -14.87 -5.43 -1.53
N GLN A 68 -14.04 -4.38 -1.56
CA GLN A 68 -13.87 -3.54 -2.74
C GLN A 68 -13.22 -4.30 -3.90
N LEU A 69 -12.21 -5.14 -3.62
CA LEU A 69 -11.58 -5.99 -4.64
C LEU A 69 -12.59 -6.97 -5.26
N ASN A 70 -13.40 -7.64 -4.42
CA ASN A 70 -14.46 -8.51 -4.91
C ASN A 70 -15.45 -7.75 -5.79
N ALA A 71 -15.87 -6.55 -5.37
CA ALA A 71 -16.79 -5.71 -6.15
C ALA A 71 -16.14 -5.23 -7.46
N PHE A 72 -14.86 -4.90 -7.46
CA PHE A 72 -14.11 -4.56 -8.68
C PHE A 72 -14.09 -5.72 -9.67
N LEU A 73 -13.77 -6.93 -9.22
CA LEU A 73 -13.73 -8.13 -10.07
C LEU A 73 -15.12 -8.47 -10.63
N LEU A 74 -16.15 -8.45 -9.79
CA LEU A 74 -17.53 -8.66 -10.23
C LEU A 74 -18.01 -7.59 -11.22
N GLY A 75 -17.70 -6.34 -10.97
CA GLY A 75 -17.99 -5.22 -11.86
C GLY A 75 -17.29 -5.37 -13.21
N ALA A 76 -16.00 -5.71 -13.21
CA ALA A 76 -15.23 -5.97 -14.41
C ALA A 76 -15.82 -7.15 -15.22
N LEU A 77 -16.16 -8.27 -14.56
CA LEU A 77 -16.81 -9.41 -15.20
C LEU A 77 -18.17 -9.06 -15.79
N THR A 78 -18.97 -8.28 -15.08
CA THR A 78 -20.28 -7.81 -15.55
C THR A 78 -20.15 -6.94 -16.80
N LEU A 79 -19.20 -6.00 -16.80
CA LEU A 79 -18.91 -5.15 -17.97
C LEU A 79 -18.38 -5.97 -19.16
N GLY A 80 -17.52 -6.95 -18.91
CA GLY A 80 -17.03 -7.88 -19.92
C GLY A 80 -18.13 -8.73 -20.54
N ALA A 81 -19.04 -9.24 -19.71
CA ALA A 81 -20.22 -9.99 -20.17
C ALA A 81 -21.16 -9.11 -20.99
N ALA A 82 -21.50 -7.94 -20.49
CA ALA A 82 -22.36 -6.97 -21.19
C ALA A 82 -21.75 -6.56 -22.54
N TRP A 83 -20.45 -6.30 -22.59
CA TRP A 83 -19.74 -6.03 -23.84
C TRP A 83 -19.79 -7.22 -24.81
N SER A 84 -19.55 -8.44 -24.34
CA SER A 84 -19.55 -9.66 -25.15
C SER A 84 -20.93 -9.94 -25.75
N ILE A 85 -22.00 -9.85 -24.94
CA ILE A 85 -23.41 -10.05 -25.38
C ILE A 85 -23.81 -8.91 -26.31
N GLY A 86 -23.59 -7.66 -25.93
CA GLY A 86 -23.99 -6.49 -26.73
C GLY A 86 -23.31 -6.44 -28.10
N SER A 87 -22.04 -6.87 -28.19
CA SER A 87 -21.36 -7.00 -29.49
C SER A 87 -21.94 -8.11 -30.36
N SER A 88 -22.43 -9.21 -29.76
CA SER A 88 -23.03 -10.33 -30.48
C SER A 88 -24.44 -10.01 -30.98
N ILE A 89 -25.23 -9.27 -30.23
CA ILE A 89 -26.57 -8.80 -30.65
C ILE A 89 -26.45 -7.83 -31.85
N ARG A 90 -25.45 -6.97 -31.85
CA ARG A 90 -25.22 -6.01 -32.93
C ARG A 90 -24.92 -6.65 -34.28
N ASP A 91 -24.31 -7.82 -34.30
CA ASP A 91 -24.01 -8.58 -35.51
C ASP A 91 -25.27 -9.19 -36.15
N ARG A 92 -26.51 -8.81 -35.69
CA ARG A 92 -27.84 -9.32 -36.09
C ARG A 92 -27.96 -10.86 -36.05
N ARG A 93 -27.01 -11.56 -35.54
CA ARG A 93 -27.03 -12.99 -35.26
C ARG A 93 -26.37 -13.23 -33.94
N LEU A 94 -27.16 -13.60 -32.93
CA LEU A 94 -26.60 -14.01 -31.63
C LEU A 94 -25.77 -15.28 -31.82
N ARG A 95 -24.48 -15.11 -31.97
CA ARG A 95 -23.53 -16.22 -32.13
C ARG A 95 -22.96 -16.54 -30.73
N TRP A 96 -23.69 -17.38 -30.00
CA TRP A 96 -23.31 -17.78 -28.64
C TRP A 96 -21.85 -18.21 -28.53
N GLY A 97 -21.34 -19.01 -29.47
CA GLY A 97 -19.93 -19.45 -29.48
C GLY A 97 -18.93 -18.27 -29.50
N ARG A 98 -19.21 -17.20 -30.26
CA ARG A 98 -18.34 -16.00 -30.26
C ARG A 98 -18.46 -15.20 -28.99
N ALA A 99 -19.67 -15.07 -28.43
CA ALA A 99 -19.89 -14.39 -27.16
C ALA A 99 -19.14 -15.10 -26.02
N THR A 100 -19.26 -16.42 -25.95
CA THR A 100 -18.55 -17.24 -24.96
C THR A 100 -17.04 -17.14 -25.14
N ALA A 101 -16.52 -17.20 -26.37
CA ALA A 101 -15.07 -17.06 -26.63
C ALA A 101 -14.53 -15.68 -26.20
N ARG A 102 -15.27 -14.59 -26.49
CA ARG A 102 -14.89 -13.23 -26.04
C ARG A 102 -14.89 -13.11 -24.52
N LEU A 103 -15.92 -13.66 -23.86
CA LEU A 103 -15.98 -13.66 -22.41
C LEU A 103 -14.85 -14.49 -21.81
N ALA A 104 -14.55 -15.67 -22.35
CA ALA A 104 -13.44 -16.49 -21.89
C ALA A 104 -12.09 -15.77 -22.04
N LEU A 105 -11.84 -15.12 -23.18
CA LEU A 105 -10.65 -14.29 -23.37
C LEU A 105 -10.57 -13.12 -22.38
N PHE A 106 -11.71 -12.49 -22.09
CA PHE A 106 -11.77 -11.41 -21.09
C PHE A 106 -11.45 -11.94 -19.69
N VAL A 107 -12.01 -13.09 -19.29
CA VAL A 107 -11.73 -13.73 -17.98
C VAL A 107 -10.25 -14.10 -17.86
N VAL A 108 -9.68 -14.71 -18.92
CA VAL A 108 -8.24 -15.00 -18.95
C VAL A 108 -7.42 -13.72 -18.84
N GLY A 109 -7.76 -12.67 -19.58
CA GLY A 109 -7.10 -11.37 -19.52
C GLY A 109 -7.17 -10.73 -18.14
N LEU A 110 -8.34 -10.79 -17.49
CA LEU A 110 -8.53 -10.32 -16.11
C LEU A 110 -7.69 -11.14 -15.11
N GLY A 111 -7.64 -12.46 -15.28
CA GLY A 111 -6.79 -13.33 -14.48
C GLY A 111 -5.30 -13.00 -14.63
N LEU A 112 -4.83 -12.79 -15.86
CA LEU A 112 -3.45 -12.38 -16.14
C LEU A 112 -3.16 -10.97 -15.59
N PHE A 113 -4.12 -10.05 -15.64
CA PHE A 113 -4.00 -8.74 -15.05
C PHE A 113 -3.80 -8.83 -13.53
N VAL A 114 -4.64 -9.60 -12.83
CA VAL A 114 -4.52 -9.80 -11.38
C VAL A 114 -3.19 -10.49 -11.03
N LEU A 115 -2.87 -11.58 -11.72
CA LEU A 115 -1.64 -12.33 -11.50
C LEU A 115 -0.40 -11.44 -11.73
N GLY A 116 -0.37 -10.69 -12.81
CA GLY A 116 0.71 -9.75 -13.12
C GLY A 116 0.86 -8.67 -12.05
N GLY A 117 -0.24 -8.10 -11.56
CA GLY A 117 -0.22 -7.10 -10.48
C GLY A 117 0.37 -7.63 -9.18
N ILE A 118 0.10 -8.90 -8.87
CA ILE A 118 0.56 -9.57 -7.64
C ILE A 118 2.02 -10.02 -7.74
N THR A 119 2.42 -10.62 -8.88
CA THR A 119 3.69 -11.35 -8.98
C THR A 119 4.81 -10.59 -9.67
N TRP A 120 4.48 -9.65 -10.54
CA TRP A 120 5.51 -8.90 -11.25
C TRP A 120 6.14 -7.86 -10.34
N ARG A 121 7.42 -8.04 -10.02
CA ARG A 121 8.27 -7.11 -9.26
C ARG A 121 8.65 -5.90 -10.13
N ARG A 122 7.63 -5.19 -10.63
CA ARG A 122 7.76 -4.02 -11.51
C ARG A 122 8.41 -2.83 -10.80
N PRO A 123 8.95 -1.85 -11.55
CA PRO A 123 9.22 -0.53 -11.00
C PRO A 123 7.96 0.03 -10.34
N MET A 124 8.11 0.75 -9.25
CA MET A 124 6.97 1.29 -8.51
C MET A 124 7.15 2.78 -8.20
N ALA A 125 6.03 3.46 -7.98
CA ALA A 125 6.06 4.81 -7.47
C ALA A 125 6.77 4.85 -6.12
N HIS A 126 7.59 5.87 -5.90
CA HIS A 126 8.39 6.04 -4.70
C HIS A 126 8.39 7.49 -4.25
N ILE A 127 8.73 7.70 -2.99
CA ILE A 127 8.91 9.04 -2.46
C ILE A 127 10.28 9.60 -2.90
N ALA A 128 10.32 10.89 -3.23
CA ALA A 128 11.54 11.59 -3.62
C ALA A 128 11.53 13.04 -3.11
N GLY A 129 12.72 13.64 -3.03
CA GLY A 129 12.90 15.02 -2.57
C GLY A 129 12.68 15.17 -1.06
N VAL A 130 12.91 14.11 -0.29
CA VAL A 130 12.88 14.15 1.17
C VAL A 130 14.10 14.95 1.66
N PRO A 131 13.92 15.95 2.54
CA PRO A 131 15.04 16.69 3.11
C PRO A 131 15.95 15.81 3.98
N ASP A 132 17.23 16.10 4.03
CA ASP A 132 18.24 15.36 4.82
C ASP A 132 17.95 15.33 6.34
N SER A 133 17.06 16.20 6.82
CA SER A 133 16.56 16.17 8.19
C SER A 133 15.55 15.07 8.49
N PHE A 134 15.27 14.21 7.52
CA PHE A 134 14.37 13.06 7.66
C PHE A 134 14.99 11.81 7.05
N MET A 135 14.70 10.67 7.66
CA MET A 135 14.86 9.34 7.08
C MET A 135 13.50 8.78 6.69
N VAL A 136 13.42 8.08 5.58
CA VAL A 136 12.23 7.35 5.14
C VAL A 136 12.30 5.93 5.69
N VAL A 137 11.46 5.60 6.66
CA VAL A 137 11.53 4.32 7.38
C VAL A 137 10.23 3.54 7.23
N ASP A 138 10.34 2.26 6.95
CA ASP A 138 9.23 1.33 7.12
C ASP A 138 9.33 0.63 8.47
N LEU A 139 8.33 0.83 9.32
CA LEU A 139 8.33 0.33 10.70
C LEU A 139 7.66 -1.04 10.84
N HIS A 140 7.10 -1.60 9.74
CA HIS A 140 6.43 -2.89 9.75
C HIS A 140 6.53 -3.57 8.39
N SER A 141 7.32 -4.63 8.32
CA SER A 141 7.47 -5.45 7.11
C SER A 141 7.90 -6.88 7.44
N HIS A 142 7.60 -7.82 6.55
CA HIS A 142 7.85 -9.24 6.74
C HIS A 142 8.84 -9.81 5.73
N THR A 143 9.38 -10.99 6.08
CA THR A 143 10.17 -11.84 5.19
C THR A 143 9.52 -13.23 5.09
N ASN A 144 10.09 -14.11 4.28
CA ASN A 144 9.64 -15.50 4.16
C ASN A 144 9.86 -16.35 5.43
N VAL A 145 10.41 -15.79 6.50
CA VAL A 145 10.48 -16.40 7.83
C VAL A 145 9.13 -16.32 8.53
N SER A 146 8.36 -15.25 8.28
CA SER A 146 7.00 -15.10 8.80
C SER A 146 6.09 -16.24 8.33
N HIS A 147 5.18 -16.67 9.21
CA HIS A 147 4.33 -17.85 8.94
C HIS A 147 3.32 -17.63 7.80
N ASP A 148 2.98 -16.39 7.51
CA ASP A 148 2.03 -15.97 6.49
C ASP A 148 2.66 -15.53 5.15
N VAL A 149 4.00 -15.51 5.07
CA VAL A 149 4.78 -15.24 3.84
C VAL A 149 5.31 -16.53 3.20
N LYS A 150 4.74 -17.71 3.51
CA LYS A 150 5.21 -19.02 3.03
C LYS A 150 4.50 -19.54 1.78
N GLY A 151 3.67 -18.74 1.15
CA GLY A 151 2.96 -19.12 -0.07
C GLY A 151 3.90 -19.36 -1.26
N ARG A 152 3.48 -20.20 -2.23
CA ARG A 152 4.28 -20.50 -3.44
C ARG A 152 4.69 -19.25 -4.24
N LEU A 153 3.94 -18.16 -4.13
CA LEU A 153 4.23 -16.89 -4.82
C LEU A 153 5.13 -15.96 -3.99
N GLN A 154 5.43 -16.30 -2.74
CA GLN A 154 6.15 -15.46 -1.76
C GLN A 154 7.39 -16.14 -1.18
N GLY A 155 7.61 -17.44 -1.47
CA GLY A 155 8.64 -18.23 -0.79
C GLY A 155 10.08 -17.78 -1.00
N ASP A 156 10.32 -16.93 -1.99
CA ASP A 156 11.61 -16.30 -2.28
C ASP A 156 11.70 -14.85 -1.75
N PHE A 157 10.73 -14.40 -0.95
CA PHE A 157 10.74 -13.07 -0.35
C PHE A 157 11.57 -13.05 0.94
N ASP A 158 12.85 -13.37 0.79
CA ASP A 158 13.84 -13.31 1.87
C ASP A 158 14.21 -11.84 2.19
N LEU A 159 15.11 -11.66 3.16
CA LEU A 159 15.59 -10.35 3.58
C LEU A 159 16.12 -9.51 2.42
N GLU A 160 16.83 -10.13 1.48
CA GLU A 160 17.39 -9.42 0.33
C GLU A 160 16.31 -9.05 -0.70
N ALA A 161 15.30 -9.87 -0.89
CA ALA A 161 14.14 -9.53 -1.72
C ALA A 161 13.31 -8.40 -1.08
N SER A 162 13.14 -8.41 0.24
CA SER A 162 12.51 -7.34 1.02
C SER A 162 13.30 -6.03 0.86
N ARG A 163 14.63 -6.07 1.00
CA ARG A 163 15.49 -4.90 0.80
C ARG A 163 15.32 -4.30 -0.61
N ARG A 164 15.36 -5.12 -1.65
CA ARG A 164 15.15 -4.67 -3.04
C ARG A 164 13.76 -4.06 -3.25
N TRP A 165 12.76 -4.54 -2.54
CA TRP A 165 11.42 -3.97 -2.57
C TRP A 165 11.41 -2.58 -1.93
N HIS A 166 11.98 -2.44 -0.72
CA HIS A 166 12.07 -1.17 0.00
C HIS A 166 12.92 -0.12 -0.75
N ALA A 167 14.05 -0.55 -1.35
CA ALA A 167 14.86 0.32 -2.21
C ALA A 167 14.04 0.93 -3.35
N ARG A 168 13.20 0.12 -4.01
CA ARG A 168 12.30 0.62 -5.06
C ARG A 168 11.21 1.54 -4.55
N GLY A 169 10.80 1.40 -3.28
CA GLY A 169 9.82 2.23 -2.60
C GLY A 169 10.39 3.57 -2.10
N GLY A 170 11.71 3.75 -2.14
CA GLY A 170 12.38 4.96 -1.68
C GLY A 170 12.56 5.01 -0.17
N PHE A 171 12.73 3.86 0.48
CA PHE A 171 13.05 3.77 1.91
C PHE A 171 14.55 3.80 2.15
N ASP A 172 14.96 4.44 3.24
CA ASP A 172 16.34 4.47 3.74
C ASP A 172 16.60 3.31 4.71
N ALA A 173 15.58 2.94 5.49
CA ALA A 173 15.62 1.82 6.42
C ALA A 173 14.26 1.13 6.51
N PHE A 174 14.26 -0.13 6.97
CA PHE A 174 13.04 -0.88 7.25
C PHE A 174 13.26 -1.85 8.40
N PHE A 175 12.24 -2.03 9.24
CA PHE A 175 12.24 -3.01 10.31
C PHE A 175 11.69 -4.34 9.81
N VAL A 176 12.43 -5.41 10.07
CA VAL A 176 11.99 -6.78 9.82
C VAL A 176 11.22 -7.25 11.05
N THR A 177 9.90 -7.41 10.90
CA THR A 177 8.99 -7.66 12.01
C THR A 177 8.19 -8.93 11.79
N ASP A 178 8.88 -10.02 11.49
CA ASP A 178 8.25 -11.33 11.26
C ASP A 178 7.42 -11.79 12.46
N HIS A 179 6.29 -12.44 12.21
CA HIS A 179 5.36 -12.89 13.25
C HIS A 179 6.01 -13.84 14.28
N ASN A 180 6.10 -13.37 15.53
CA ASN A 180 6.61 -14.13 16.69
C ASN A 180 8.01 -14.73 16.46
N ARG A 181 8.83 -14.05 15.67
CA ARG A 181 10.17 -14.50 15.27
C ARG A 181 11.06 -13.34 14.90
N ILE A 182 12.36 -13.47 15.21
CA ILE A 182 13.41 -12.52 14.84
C ILE A 182 14.40 -13.09 13.83
N ASP A 183 14.25 -14.37 13.44
CA ASP A 183 15.23 -15.09 12.60
C ASP A 183 15.37 -14.48 11.21
N GLY A 184 14.33 -13.80 10.70
CA GLY A 184 14.35 -13.12 9.41
C GLY A 184 15.42 -12.04 9.32
N TRP A 185 15.77 -11.46 10.47
CA TRP A 185 16.84 -10.49 10.61
C TRP A 185 18.16 -11.13 11.09
N GLN A 186 18.13 -11.98 12.13
CA GLN A 186 19.34 -12.55 12.78
C GLN A 186 20.20 -13.44 11.87
N GLY A 187 19.61 -14.14 10.93
CA GLY A 187 20.33 -15.10 10.08
C GLY A 187 21.34 -14.50 9.09
N ARG A 188 21.48 -13.17 9.03
CA ARG A 188 22.31 -12.48 8.00
C ARG A 188 23.01 -11.21 8.48
N ILE A 189 23.32 -11.11 9.76
CA ILE A 189 24.05 -9.96 10.33
C ILE A 189 25.39 -9.71 9.58
N ASP A 190 26.09 -10.78 9.19
CA ASP A 190 27.38 -10.69 8.51
C ASP A 190 27.31 -10.20 7.06
N THR A 191 26.10 -10.18 6.46
CA THR A 191 25.90 -9.70 5.08
C THR A 191 25.33 -8.28 5.00
N LEU A 192 25.01 -7.69 6.16
CA LEU A 192 24.46 -6.34 6.27
C LEU A 192 25.59 -5.33 6.52
N ALA A 193 26.52 -5.22 5.55
CA ALA A 193 27.42 -4.08 5.56
C ALA A 193 26.56 -2.79 5.59
N PRO A 194 26.85 -1.82 6.48
CA PRO A 194 26.12 -0.55 6.56
C PRO A 194 26.10 0.26 5.25
N GLU A 195 26.85 -0.19 4.27
CA GLU A 195 26.94 0.38 2.92
C GLU A 195 25.80 -0.07 1.98
N VAL A 196 24.95 -1.04 2.41
CA VAL A 196 23.88 -1.58 1.56
C VAL A 196 22.53 -0.99 1.96
N PHE A 197 22.05 -0.04 1.17
CA PHE A 197 20.74 0.59 1.35
C PHE A 197 19.61 -0.18 0.66
N PRO A 198 18.38 -0.11 1.23
CA PRO A 198 18.04 0.37 2.58
C PRO A 198 18.54 -0.56 3.70
N VAL A 199 18.76 0.03 4.87
CA VAL A 199 19.25 -0.71 6.06
C VAL A 199 18.10 -1.51 6.66
N ALA A 200 18.34 -2.79 6.95
CA ALA A 200 17.39 -3.63 7.68
C ALA A 200 17.61 -3.54 9.19
N CYS A 201 16.57 -3.23 9.93
CA CYS A 201 16.58 -3.08 11.38
C CYS A 201 15.84 -4.23 12.07
N PRO A 202 16.25 -4.61 13.31
CA PRO A 202 15.61 -5.67 14.07
C PRO A 202 14.22 -5.29 14.57
N GLY A 203 13.30 -6.24 14.55
CA GLY A 203 11.98 -6.12 15.13
C GLY A 203 11.25 -7.45 15.12
N GLU A 204 10.07 -7.48 15.72
CA GLU A 204 9.22 -8.65 15.78
C GLU A 204 7.75 -8.22 15.87
N GLU A 205 6.83 -8.86 15.16
CA GLU A 205 5.40 -8.64 15.35
C GLU A 205 4.83 -9.74 16.25
N LEU A 206 4.36 -9.36 17.42
CA LEU A 206 3.76 -10.28 18.37
C LEU A 206 2.27 -10.45 18.12
N SER A 207 1.85 -11.66 17.80
CA SER A 207 0.43 -12.05 17.75
C SER A 207 -0.06 -12.36 19.17
N LEU A 208 -0.66 -11.38 19.82
CA LEU A 208 -1.20 -11.47 21.17
C LEU A 208 -2.72 -11.75 21.15
N TYR A 209 -3.41 -11.55 22.28
CA TYR A 209 -4.85 -11.78 22.40
C TYR A 209 -5.64 -10.87 21.44
N ARG A 210 -5.93 -11.38 20.22
CA ARG A 210 -6.64 -10.64 19.15
C ARG A 210 -6.02 -9.29 18.81
N ALA A 211 -4.73 -9.11 19.08
CA ALA A 211 -3.95 -7.92 18.79
C ALA A 211 -2.64 -8.31 18.10
N HIS A 212 -2.15 -7.41 17.30
CA HIS A 212 -0.77 -7.44 16.83
C HIS A 212 -0.05 -6.21 17.37
N ILE A 213 1.07 -6.46 18.03
CA ILE A 213 1.97 -5.41 18.53
C ILE A 213 3.34 -5.62 17.90
N VAL A 214 3.74 -4.65 17.10
CA VAL A 214 5.10 -4.61 16.56
C VAL A 214 6.04 -4.10 17.63
N VAL A 215 7.16 -4.79 17.83
CA VAL A 215 8.25 -4.40 18.71
C VAL A 215 9.47 -4.08 17.87
N LEU A 216 9.95 -2.86 17.97
CA LEU A 216 11.07 -2.33 17.17
C LEU A 216 12.35 -2.30 18.01
N GLY A 217 13.44 -2.83 17.48
CA GLY A 217 14.76 -2.76 18.11
C GLY A 217 15.06 -3.84 19.13
N ASN A 218 14.19 -4.84 19.30
CA ASN A 218 14.53 -6.03 20.12
C ASN A 218 15.54 -6.92 19.38
N TRP A 219 16.52 -7.43 20.14
CA TRP A 219 17.58 -8.29 19.60
C TRP A 219 17.34 -9.78 19.87
N ASP A 220 16.45 -10.07 20.80
CA ASP A 220 16.09 -11.42 21.19
C ASP A 220 14.59 -11.65 20.95
N SER A 221 14.24 -12.87 20.56
CA SER A 221 12.83 -13.23 20.33
C SER A 221 12.05 -13.19 21.65
N ILE A 222 10.89 -12.56 21.59
CA ILE A 222 10.01 -12.39 22.74
C ILE A 222 9.13 -13.64 22.88
N PRO A 223 9.11 -14.33 24.03
CA PRO A 223 8.32 -15.54 24.18
C PRO A 223 6.83 -15.23 24.20
N ARG A 224 6.20 -15.31 23.03
CA ARG A 224 4.77 -15.05 22.82
C ARG A 224 3.90 -15.72 23.89
N SER A 225 4.20 -16.97 24.26
CA SER A 225 3.44 -17.74 25.27
C SER A 225 3.34 -17.06 26.63
N ALA A 226 4.24 -16.15 26.94
CA ALA A 226 4.18 -15.40 28.20
C ALA A 226 3.11 -14.31 28.20
N TYR A 227 2.61 -13.88 27.04
CA TYR A 227 1.77 -12.67 26.90
C TYR A 227 0.49 -12.88 26.10
N ALA A 228 0.30 -14.03 25.42
CA ALA A 228 -0.68 -14.17 24.36
C ALA A 228 -2.14 -14.36 24.80
N ASP A 229 -2.41 -14.69 26.07
CA ASP A 229 -3.67 -15.33 26.46
C ASP A 229 -4.76 -14.38 26.94
N SER A 230 -4.45 -13.08 27.11
CA SER A 230 -5.41 -12.13 27.67
C SER A 230 -5.01 -10.67 27.42
N THR A 231 -5.96 -9.74 27.66
CA THR A 231 -5.69 -8.30 27.68
C THR A 231 -4.66 -7.93 28.76
N ALA A 232 -4.65 -8.62 29.90
CA ALA A 232 -3.61 -8.45 30.92
C ALA A 232 -2.22 -8.88 30.44
N GLY A 233 -2.14 -9.85 29.52
CA GLY A 233 -0.91 -10.22 28.85
C GLY A 233 -0.40 -9.11 27.94
N ILE A 234 -1.28 -8.45 27.20
CA ILE A 234 -0.92 -7.26 26.37
C ILE A 234 -0.38 -6.15 27.28
N ALA A 235 -1.11 -5.77 28.34
CA ALA A 235 -0.67 -4.75 29.29
C ALA A 235 0.71 -5.03 29.90
N ARG A 236 0.97 -6.29 30.29
CA ARG A 236 2.26 -6.71 30.81
C ARG A 236 3.36 -6.62 29.74
N MET A 237 3.07 -7.05 28.50
CA MET A 237 4.03 -6.96 27.40
C MET A 237 4.41 -5.49 27.12
N LEU A 238 3.42 -4.58 27.03
CA LEU A 238 3.65 -3.16 26.85
C LEU A 238 4.51 -2.57 27.97
N GLY A 239 4.21 -2.88 29.24
CA GLY A 239 4.96 -2.42 30.41
C GLY A 239 6.37 -3.01 30.54
N GLU A 240 6.66 -4.14 29.94
CA GLU A 240 7.96 -4.80 29.96
C GLU A 240 8.81 -4.49 28.71
N SER A 241 8.24 -4.00 27.60
CA SER A 241 8.88 -3.89 26.30
C SER A 241 10.20 -3.14 26.33
N GLU A 242 10.24 -1.96 26.90
CA GLU A 242 11.46 -1.15 26.96
C GLU A 242 12.49 -1.71 27.95
N ARG A 243 12.03 -2.10 29.15
CA ARG A 243 12.94 -2.53 30.23
C ARG A 243 13.55 -3.89 29.99
N ARG A 244 12.76 -4.84 29.47
CA ARG A 244 13.15 -6.24 29.31
C ARG A 244 13.66 -6.55 27.91
N TRP A 245 13.01 -5.99 26.89
CA TRP A 245 13.27 -6.31 25.50
C TRP A 245 13.98 -5.20 24.74
N ARG A 246 14.14 -4.03 25.37
CA ARG A 246 14.74 -2.80 24.78
C ARG A 246 14.03 -2.32 23.52
N GLY A 247 12.79 -2.76 23.31
CA GLY A 247 12.00 -2.49 22.14
C GLY A 247 10.97 -1.38 22.36
N LEU A 248 10.67 -0.65 21.28
CA LEU A 248 9.55 0.28 21.21
C LEU A 248 8.34 -0.42 20.62
N THR A 249 7.15 -0.08 21.09
CA THR A 249 5.92 -0.74 20.72
C THR A 249 5.08 0.08 19.75
N LEU A 250 4.53 -0.59 18.75
CA LEU A 250 3.66 -0.02 17.73
C LEU A 250 2.39 -0.88 17.62
N ALA A 251 1.21 -0.28 17.85
CA ALA A 251 -0.06 -0.96 17.65
C ALA A 251 -0.34 -1.09 16.15
N SER A 252 -0.58 -2.32 15.68
CA SER A 252 -0.79 -2.64 14.27
C SER A 252 -2.27 -2.66 13.89
N ILE A 253 -2.59 -2.13 12.69
CA ILE A 253 -3.88 -2.27 12.03
C ILE A 253 -3.87 -3.60 11.24
N PRO A 254 -5.02 -4.35 11.19
CA PRO A 254 -6.37 -3.96 11.62
C PRO A 254 -6.73 -4.32 13.06
N GLU A 255 -5.91 -5.07 13.75
CA GLU A 255 -6.28 -5.76 14.98
C GLU A 255 -6.71 -4.81 16.09
N TYR A 256 -5.97 -3.72 16.35
CA TYR A 256 -6.39 -2.76 17.35
C TYR A 256 -7.70 -2.05 16.97
N ASN A 257 -7.89 -1.78 15.67
CA ASN A 257 -9.08 -1.10 15.17
C ASN A 257 -10.33 -1.97 15.30
N ASP A 258 -10.21 -3.26 15.00
CA ASP A 258 -11.34 -4.20 14.95
C ASP A 258 -11.68 -4.77 16.33
N ASN A 259 -10.70 -4.90 17.23
CA ASN A 259 -10.86 -5.65 18.47
C ASN A 259 -10.63 -4.85 19.76
N HIS A 260 -9.77 -3.81 19.72
CA HIS A 260 -9.23 -3.15 20.90
C HIS A 260 -9.34 -1.61 20.84
N PHE A 261 -10.18 -1.08 19.97
CA PHE A 261 -10.28 0.38 19.79
C PHE A 261 -10.61 1.13 21.09
N ALA A 262 -11.45 0.54 21.94
CA ALA A 262 -11.81 1.10 23.25
C ALA A 262 -10.68 0.97 24.30
N ASP A 263 -9.74 0.05 24.09
CA ASP A 263 -8.64 -0.24 25.03
C ASP A 263 -7.43 0.67 24.81
N LEU A 264 -7.37 1.41 23.70
CA LEU A 264 -6.20 2.20 23.30
C LEU A 264 -5.74 3.22 24.36
N PRO A 265 -6.62 3.93 25.09
CA PRO A 265 -6.17 4.80 26.19
C PRO A 265 -5.45 4.01 27.31
N GLN A 266 -5.91 2.79 27.61
CA GLN A 266 -5.26 1.92 28.59
C GLN A 266 -3.91 1.42 28.07
N TRP A 267 -3.82 1.03 26.79
CA TRP A 267 -2.54 0.61 26.19
C TRP A 267 -1.48 1.70 26.26
N ILE A 268 -1.86 2.97 26.07
CA ILE A 268 -0.96 4.10 26.27
C ILE A 268 -0.46 4.18 27.71
N ALA A 269 -1.37 4.02 28.67
CA ALA A 269 -1.01 4.01 30.11
C ALA A 269 -0.11 2.83 30.46
N ASP A 270 -0.28 1.70 29.79
CA ASP A 270 0.54 0.49 29.95
C ASP A 270 1.90 0.57 29.27
N GLY A 271 2.16 1.58 28.40
CA GLY A 271 3.45 1.82 27.80
C GLY A 271 3.51 1.74 26.27
N LEU A 272 2.37 1.75 25.56
CA LEU A 272 2.37 1.79 24.10
C LEU A 272 3.02 3.10 23.60
N ASP A 273 3.96 2.97 22.62
CA ASP A 273 4.75 4.09 22.12
C ASP A 273 4.18 4.74 20.86
N GLY A 274 3.56 3.97 19.96
CA GLY A 274 3.10 4.47 18.67
C GLY A 274 1.89 3.73 18.10
N PHE A 275 1.32 4.32 17.03
CA PHE A 275 0.16 3.78 16.33
C PHE A 275 0.39 3.78 14.82
N GLU A 276 0.03 2.70 14.16
CA GLU A 276 -0.21 2.73 12.72
C GLU A 276 -1.48 3.54 12.42
N VAL A 277 -1.40 4.42 11.42
CA VAL A 277 -2.55 5.19 10.92
C VAL A 277 -2.73 5.03 9.40
N SER A 278 -1.78 4.39 8.76
CA SER A 278 -1.84 3.92 7.38
C SER A 278 -1.02 2.63 7.26
N ASN A 279 -1.66 1.57 6.79
CA ASN A 279 -1.03 0.26 6.59
C ASN A 279 -1.51 -0.28 5.23
N ALA A 280 -0.59 -0.83 4.43
CA ALA A 280 -0.88 -1.24 3.06
C ALA A 280 -1.61 -2.59 2.95
N ALA A 281 -1.69 -3.37 4.01
CA ALA A 281 -2.41 -4.64 3.99
C ALA A 281 -3.90 -4.45 3.66
N PRO A 282 -4.49 -5.31 2.80
CA PRO A 282 -5.90 -5.17 2.40
C PRO A 282 -6.90 -5.20 3.56
N LYS A 283 -6.55 -5.86 4.66
CA LYS A 283 -7.34 -5.89 5.90
C LYS A 283 -7.29 -4.55 6.63
N ALA A 284 -6.13 -3.92 6.70
CA ALA A 284 -5.89 -2.65 7.37
C ALA A 284 -6.59 -1.48 6.67
N ASN A 285 -6.79 -1.56 5.38
CA ASN A 285 -7.48 -0.55 4.58
C ASN A 285 -8.97 -0.34 4.94
N ARG A 286 -9.51 -1.10 5.90
CA ARG A 286 -10.89 -0.96 6.43
C ARG A 286 -11.05 0.12 7.49
N GLN A 287 -9.98 0.69 8.03
CA GLN A 287 -10.08 1.78 8.99
C GLN A 287 -10.73 3.02 8.34
N SER A 288 -11.85 3.49 8.91
CA SER A 288 -12.52 4.71 8.46
C SER A 288 -11.73 5.96 8.86
N ARG A 289 -12.02 7.09 8.19
CA ARG A 289 -11.39 8.38 8.57
C ARG A 289 -11.70 8.74 10.01
N ILE A 290 -12.94 8.57 10.45
CA ILE A 290 -13.35 8.91 11.82
C ILE A 290 -12.55 8.13 12.86
N GLN A 291 -12.38 6.82 12.64
CA GLN A 291 -11.55 5.98 13.52
C GLN A 291 -10.09 6.45 13.50
N ARG A 292 -9.53 6.66 12.31
CA ARG A 292 -8.17 7.16 12.17
C ARG A 292 -7.96 8.52 12.84
N ASP A 293 -8.86 9.46 12.62
CA ASP A 293 -8.76 10.81 13.20
C ASP A 293 -8.85 10.75 14.74
N SER A 294 -9.65 9.82 15.29
CA SER A 294 -9.70 9.57 16.73
C SER A 294 -8.36 9.03 17.26
N VAL A 295 -7.71 8.10 16.55
CA VAL A 295 -6.38 7.59 16.93
C VAL A 295 -5.32 8.70 16.82
N ILE A 296 -5.35 9.52 15.79
CA ILE A 296 -4.43 10.66 15.62
C ILE A 296 -4.61 11.66 16.79
N ALA A 297 -5.85 11.98 17.15
CA ALA A 297 -6.13 12.86 18.28
C ALA A 297 -5.63 12.29 19.62
N LEU A 298 -5.86 10.99 19.83
CA LEU A 298 -5.40 10.27 21.03
C LEU A 298 -3.87 10.26 21.12
N ALA A 299 -3.18 9.93 20.01
CA ALA A 299 -1.72 9.91 19.94
C ALA A 299 -1.13 11.31 20.21
N ARG A 300 -1.71 12.35 19.60
CA ARG A 300 -1.29 13.75 19.81
C ARG A 300 -1.43 14.18 21.27
N ALA A 301 -2.57 13.87 21.89
CA ALA A 301 -2.85 14.23 23.28
C ALA A 301 -1.89 13.56 24.28
N ASN A 302 -1.33 12.39 23.91
CA ASN A 302 -0.45 11.61 24.78
C ASN A 302 1.01 11.59 24.32
N GLY A 303 1.38 12.44 23.36
CA GLY A 303 2.75 12.51 22.85
C GLY A 303 3.25 11.19 22.22
N ARG A 304 2.37 10.41 21.58
CA ARG A 304 2.73 9.16 20.92
C ARG A 304 2.92 9.39 19.42
N TRP A 305 3.93 8.75 18.83
CA TRP A 305 4.22 8.89 17.40
C TRP A 305 3.27 8.07 16.52
N LEU A 306 3.22 8.43 15.25
CA LEU A 306 2.38 7.79 14.24
C LEU A 306 3.25 7.12 13.17
N ALA A 307 2.75 6.02 12.61
CA ALA A 307 3.41 5.29 11.54
C ALA A 307 2.50 5.09 10.32
N GLY A 308 3.11 5.24 9.14
CA GLY A 308 2.61 4.74 7.88
C GLY A 308 3.51 3.61 7.41
N VAL A 309 2.99 2.40 7.30
CA VAL A 309 3.76 1.18 7.12
C VAL A 309 3.35 0.41 5.88
N SER A 310 4.24 -0.46 5.39
CA SER A 310 3.93 -1.30 4.23
C SER A 310 3.20 -2.58 4.61
N ASP A 311 3.52 -3.15 5.76
CA ASP A 311 3.07 -4.49 6.16
C ASP A 311 3.25 -5.49 5.00
N GLN A 312 4.46 -5.45 4.39
CA GLN A 312 4.76 -6.15 3.13
C GLN A 312 4.94 -7.64 3.36
N HIS A 313 4.16 -8.43 2.64
CA HIS A 313 4.15 -9.89 2.70
C HIS A 313 4.67 -10.54 1.40
N GLY A 314 5.50 -9.86 0.62
CA GLY A 314 6.14 -10.40 -0.59
C GLY A 314 5.27 -10.35 -1.85
N LEU A 315 4.08 -9.77 -1.81
CA LEU A 315 3.21 -9.62 -2.96
C LEU A 315 3.09 -8.16 -3.39
N GLY A 316 2.93 -7.97 -4.70
CA GLY A 316 2.71 -6.66 -5.28
C GLY A 316 3.96 -5.77 -5.34
N ALA A 317 3.79 -4.62 -5.97
CA ALA A 317 4.83 -3.61 -6.13
C ALA A 317 4.19 -2.21 -6.00
N THR A 318 3.55 -1.97 -4.85
CA THR A 318 2.87 -0.71 -4.56
C THR A 318 3.12 -0.33 -3.12
N VAL A 319 3.67 0.87 -2.91
CA VAL A 319 3.77 1.49 -1.58
C VAL A 319 2.58 2.42 -1.39
N GLN A 320 1.93 2.32 -0.24
CA GLN A 320 0.80 3.16 0.13
C GLN A 320 1.22 4.32 1.04
N ALA A 321 2.14 4.04 1.97
CA ALA A 321 2.52 4.99 3.00
C ALA A 321 4.01 4.92 3.32
N TRP A 322 4.53 6.02 3.87
CA TRP A 322 5.90 6.17 4.32
C TRP A 322 5.88 6.88 5.68
N THR A 323 6.75 6.45 6.59
CA THR A 323 7.05 7.19 7.81
C THR A 323 8.34 7.98 7.60
N LEU A 324 8.26 9.29 7.69
CA LEU A 324 9.43 10.15 7.80
C LEU A 324 9.80 10.25 9.28
N VAL A 325 10.96 9.77 9.65
CA VAL A 325 11.54 9.90 11.00
C VAL A 325 12.53 11.04 10.98
N ARG A 326 12.48 11.96 11.94
CA ARG A 326 13.46 13.06 12.03
C ARG A 326 14.86 12.51 12.27
N ALA A 327 15.83 12.97 11.48
CA ALA A 327 17.24 12.65 11.63
C ALA A 327 17.99 13.95 11.89
N TYR A 328 18.83 13.97 12.95
CA TYR A 328 19.54 15.18 13.33
C TYR A 328 21.02 15.18 12.95
N GLU A 329 21.56 14.03 12.53
CA GLU A 329 22.97 13.88 12.16
C GLU A 329 23.17 12.84 11.06
N SER A 330 24.35 12.82 10.43
CA SER A 330 24.71 11.83 9.39
C SER A 330 24.77 10.43 10.01
N PRO A 331 23.99 9.47 9.54
CA PRO A 331 23.82 8.22 10.26
C PRO A 331 24.91 7.22 9.93
N GLU A 332 25.76 6.92 10.90
CA GLU A 332 26.54 5.69 10.89
C GLU A 332 25.66 4.45 11.22
N ASP A 333 24.53 4.65 11.93
CA ASP A 333 23.58 3.60 12.30
C ASP A 333 22.12 4.10 12.22
N PHE A 334 21.47 3.86 11.10
CA PHE A 334 20.07 4.25 10.83
C PHE A 334 19.09 3.67 11.86
N CYS A 335 19.30 2.42 12.29
CA CYS A 335 18.40 1.75 13.22
C CYS A 335 18.44 2.42 14.60
N THR A 336 19.63 2.72 15.11
CA THR A 336 19.82 3.38 16.40
C THR A 336 19.25 4.80 16.38
N ILE A 337 19.46 5.56 15.30
CA ILE A 337 18.95 6.92 15.17
C ILE A 337 17.41 6.89 15.11
N ALA A 338 16.81 6.02 14.31
CA ALA A 338 15.37 5.87 14.23
C ALA A 338 14.78 5.56 15.61
N LEU A 339 15.31 4.55 16.31
CA LEU A 339 14.84 4.15 17.64
C LEU A 339 15.02 5.27 18.69
N SER A 340 16.15 5.98 18.67
CA SER A 340 16.39 7.09 19.58
C SER A 340 15.40 8.24 19.36
N THR A 341 15.17 8.60 18.10
CA THR A 341 14.20 9.64 17.74
C THR A 341 12.77 9.26 18.12
N LEU A 342 12.36 8.02 17.85
CA LEU A 342 11.03 7.52 18.22
C LEU A 342 10.85 7.51 19.74
N ARG A 343 11.89 7.17 20.52
CA ARG A 343 11.85 7.12 21.98
C ARG A 343 11.67 8.51 22.60
N THR A 344 12.30 9.52 22.05
CA THR A 344 12.40 10.84 22.68
C THR A 344 11.53 11.91 22.03
N GLY A 345 11.19 11.78 20.76
CA GLY A 345 10.54 12.83 19.98
C GLY A 345 9.02 12.89 20.08
N GLY A 346 8.39 11.87 20.69
CA GLY A 346 6.94 11.83 20.86
C GLY A 346 6.17 12.01 19.56
N PHE A 347 5.04 12.72 19.59
CA PHE A 347 4.20 12.93 18.38
C PHE A 347 4.95 13.62 17.23
N ALA A 348 5.94 14.44 17.53
CA ALA A 348 6.74 15.15 16.54
C ALA A 348 7.91 14.32 15.96
N ALA A 349 8.16 13.09 16.48
CA ALA A 349 9.22 12.21 15.99
C ALA A 349 9.03 11.82 14.53
N THR A 350 7.78 11.74 14.11
CA THR A 350 7.42 11.21 12.78
C THR A 350 6.49 12.15 12.04
N GLN A 351 6.52 12.01 10.71
CA GLN A 351 5.48 12.50 9.82
C GLN A 351 5.05 11.36 8.89
N VAL A 352 3.76 11.13 8.76
CA VAL A 352 3.22 10.07 7.90
C VAL A 352 2.85 10.66 6.55
N LEU A 353 3.27 10.02 5.49
CA LEU A 353 2.86 10.33 4.13
C LEU A 353 2.02 9.19 3.57
N GLU A 354 0.85 9.51 3.05
CA GLU A 354 -0.09 8.54 2.49
C GLU A 354 -0.37 8.88 1.03
N ARG A 355 -0.32 7.87 0.17
CA ARG A 355 -0.71 7.96 -1.23
C ARG A 355 -2.23 8.04 -1.35
N HIS A 356 -2.72 8.90 -2.24
CA HIS A 356 -4.15 8.97 -2.54
C HIS A 356 -4.67 7.66 -3.12
N ARG A 357 -5.83 7.20 -2.63
CA ARG A 357 -6.48 5.95 -3.03
C ARG A 357 -8.00 5.99 -2.86
N LEU A 358 -8.69 5.02 -3.45
CA LEU A 358 -10.10 4.78 -3.17
C LEU A 358 -10.25 4.19 -1.74
N ARG A 359 -10.79 4.98 -0.82
CA ARG A 359 -10.99 4.58 0.58
C ARG A 359 -12.38 3.95 0.78
N ILE A 360 -12.54 3.24 1.90
CA ILE A 360 -13.81 2.60 2.29
C ILE A 360 -14.91 3.64 2.57
N ASP A 361 -14.55 4.82 3.05
CA ASP A 361 -15.44 5.95 3.35
C ASP A 361 -15.53 6.97 2.20
N SER A 362 -15.12 6.58 1.01
CA SER A 362 -15.29 7.34 -0.22
C SER A 362 -16.79 7.42 -0.59
N PRO A 363 -17.24 8.47 -1.30
CA PRO A 363 -18.62 8.57 -1.76
C PRO A 363 -19.00 7.49 -2.79
N TRP A 364 -18.04 6.72 -3.27
CA TRP A 364 -18.27 5.63 -4.20
C TRP A 364 -18.88 4.43 -3.48
N PRO A 365 -20.10 3.97 -3.86
CA PRO A 365 -20.61 2.72 -3.31
C PRO A 365 -19.72 1.55 -3.74
N VAL A 366 -19.65 0.52 -2.91
CA VAL A 366 -18.74 -0.63 -3.12
C VAL A 366 -18.91 -1.26 -4.51
N PHE A 367 -20.15 -1.37 -5.01
CA PHE A 367 -20.40 -1.93 -6.35
C PHE A 367 -19.87 -1.06 -7.51
N ALA A 368 -19.61 0.22 -7.28
CA ALA A 368 -19.04 1.13 -8.28
C ALA A 368 -17.50 1.17 -8.27
N THR A 369 -16.83 0.31 -7.50
CA THR A 369 -15.36 0.27 -7.37
C THR A 369 -14.65 0.16 -8.72
N VAL A 370 -15.22 -0.55 -9.69
CA VAL A 370 -14.66 -0.69 -11.05
C VAL A 370 -14.54 0.64 -11.79
N ILE A 371 -15.37 1.63 -11.44
CA ILE A 371 -15.33 2.99 -11.97
C ILE A 371 -14.54 3.90 -11.01
N GLY A 372 -14.72 3.72 -9.71
CA GLY A 372 -14.07 4.53 -8.67
C GLY A 372 -12.54 4.43 -8.71
N VAL A 373 -11.98 3.25 -8.97
CA VAL A 373 -10.52 3.06 -9.05
C VAL A 373 -9.87 3.94 -10.12
N PRO A 374 -10.25 3.87 -11.41
CA PRO A 374 -9.66 4.75 -12.41
C PRO A 374 -9.97 6.23 -12.14
N TRP A 375 -11.15 6.56 -11.64
CA TRP A 375 -11.52 7.94 -11.32
C TRP A 375 -10.61 8.55 -10.25
N GLU A 376 -10.40 7.85 -9.12
CA GLU A 376 -9.52 8.33 -8.06
C GLU A 376 -8.05 8.37 -8.53
N GLY A 377 -7.63 7.43 -9.36
CA GLY A 377 -6.31 7.46 -10.01
C GLY A 377 -6.14 8.70 -10.90
N TRP A 378 -7.12 9.05 -11.72
CA TRP A 378 -7.07 10.23 -12.59
C TRP A 378 -7.06 11.56 -11.83
N ARG A 379 -7.80 11.64 -10.71
CA ARG A 379 -7.79 12.81 -9.82
C ARG A 379 -6.41 13.10 -9.24
N ALA A 380 -5.67 12.04 -8.89
CA ALA A 380 -4.34 12.14 -8.26
C ALA A 380 -3.18 12.04 -9.27
N ALA A 381 -3.48 11.83 -10.56
CA ALA A 381 -2.45 11.64 -11.59
C ALA A 381 -1.57 12.89 -11.75
N GLY A 382 -0.27 12.69 -11.90
CA GLY A 382 0.64 13.74 -12.33
C GLY A 382 0.50 14.01 -13.85
N MET A 383 0.99 15.14 -14.30
CA MET A 383 0.88 15.57 -15.71
C MET A 383 1.36 14.49 -16.70
N TRP A 384 2.50 13.86 -16.46
CA TRP A 384 3.04 12.83 -17.35
C TRP A 384 2.22 11.55 -17.38
N GLN A 385 1.55 11.19 -16.26
CA GLN A 385 0.59 10.09 -16.25
C GLN A 385 -0.62 10.43 -17.13
N VAL A 386 -1.17 11.65 -17.01
CA VAL A 386 -2.28 12.13 -17.85
C VAL A 386 -1.92 12.07 -19.34
N VAL A 387 -0.73 12.53 -19.70
CA VAL A 387 -0.22 12.45 -21.10
C VAL A 387 -0.16 11.00 -21.56
N SER A 388 0.37 10.10 -20.75
CA SER A 388 0.43 8.68 -21.07
C SER A 388 -0.97 8.06 -21.24
N TRP A 389 -1.90 8.34 -20.33
CA TRP A 389 -3.28 7.87 -20.46
C TRP A 389 -3.93 8.34 -21.75
N LEU A 390 -3.80 9.62 -22.11
CA LEU A 390 -4.31 10.16 -23.36
C LEU A 390 -3.68 9.48 -24.57
N ALA A 391 -2.36 9.32 -24.56
CA ALA A 391 -1.64 8.65 -25.65
C ALA A 391 -2.15 7.21 -25.88
N TRP A 392 -2.34 6.42 -24.82
CA TRP A 392 -2.87 5.06 -24.91
C TRP A 392 -4.34 5.01 -25.35
N ILE A 393 -5.20 5.88 -24.82
CA ILE A 393 -6.61 5.99 -25.23
C ILE A 393 -6.70 6.23 -26.74
N TRP A 394 -5.94 7.19 -27.27
CA TRP A 394 -5.96 7.51 -28.69
C TRP A 394 -5.27 6.47 -29.56
N ALA A 395 -4.14 5.90 -29.14
CA ALA A 395 -3.47 4.83 -29.88
C ALA A 395 -4.39 3.62 -30.09
N LEU A 396 -5.06 3.16 -29.02
CA LEU A 396 -6.00 2.04 -29.09
C LEU A 396 -7.23 2.37 -29.97
N ALA A 397 -7.76 3.59 -29.89
CA ALA A 397 -8.88 4.01 -30.70
C ALA A 397 -8.53 4.10 -32.18
N LEU A 398 -7.34 4.60 -32.53
CA LEU A 398 -6.86 4.66 -33.90
C LEU A 398 -6.63 3.26 -34.49
N VAL A 399 -6.05 2.34 -33.74
CA VAL A 399 -5.91 0.94 -34.16
C VAL A 399 -7.27 0.28 -34.40
N ALA A 400 -8.23 0.50 -33.49
CA ALA A 400 -9.59 -0.02 -33.65
C ALA A 400 -10.31 0.59 -34.85
N ALA A 401 -10.17 1.90 -35.09
CA ALA A 401 -10.75 2.58 -36.24
C ALA A 401 -10.15 2.08 -37.57
N TRP A 402 -8.82 1.92 -37.61
CA TRP A 402 -8.12 1.38 -38.79
C TRP A 402 -8.53 -0.06 -39.12
N ARG A 403 -8.63 -0.95 -38.12
CA ARG A 403 -9.15 -2.32 -38.31
C ARG A 403 -10.57 -2.33 -38.86
N SER A 404 -11.45 -1.49 -38.31
CA SER A 404 -12.83 -1.33 -38.78
C SER A 404 -12.89 -0.83 -40.23
N TRP A 405 -11.98 0.07 -40.61
CA TRP A 405 -11.90 0.58 -41.99
C TRP A 405 -11.44 -0.51 -42.96
N LYS A 406 -10.50 -1.35 -42.59
CA LYS A 406 -10.02 -2.49 -43.42
C LYS A 406 -10.95 -3.71 -43.41
N GLY A 407 -12.10 -3.67 -42.72
CA GLY A 407 -13.01 -4.81 -42.61
C GLY A 407 -12.46 -5.99 -41.81
N LEU A 408 -11.41 -5.76 -40.98
CA LEU A 408 -10.73 -6.73 -40.13
C LEU A 408 -11.29 -6.79 -38.69
N ALA A 409 -12.42 -6.16 -38.45
CA ALA A 409 -13.07 -6.07 -37.14
C ALA A 409 -14.12 -7.16 -36.94
#